data_50b5f27a34670e1e09688b091bbf8be1
#
_entry.id   50b5f27a34670e1e09688b091bbf8be1
#
_cell.length_a   1.000
_cell.length_b   1.000
_cell.length_c   1.000
_cell.angle_alpha   90.00
_cell.angle_beta   90.00
_cell.angle_gamma   90.00
#
_symmetry.space_group_name_H-M   'P 1'
#
loop_
_entity.id
_entity.type
_entity.pdbx_description
1 polymer ?
#
loop_
_entity_poly.entity_id
_entity_poly.type
_entity_poly.pdbx_seq_one_letter_code
_entity_poly.pdbx_strand_id
1 'polypeptide(L)' 'MTILIKNGRVINPSENLDKVMDIFVEDGIIKEKAESIEKQADTVI' A
#
# COMPACT_ATOMS: atom_id res chain seq x y z
N MET A 1 9.30 -11.99 -0.40
CA MET A 1 8.26 -11.71 -1.40
C MET A 1 7.70 -10.31 -1.20
N THR A 2 7.65 -9.55 -2.26
CA THR A 2 7.18 -8.17 -2.18
C THR A 2 5.91 -8.00 -3.02
N ILE A 3 4.99 -7.22 -2.50
CA ILE A 3 3.72 -6.93 -3.17
C ILE A 3 3.52 -5.42 -3.16
N LEU A 4 3.24 -4.86 -4.32
CA LEU A 4 2.87 -3.45 -4.42
C LEU A 4 1.40 -3.38 -4.82
N ILE A 5 0.60 -2.81 -3.94
CA ILE A 5 -0.82 -2.60 -4.20
C ILE A 5 -1.00 -1.15 -4.64
N LYS A 6 -1.42 -0.96 -5.88
CA LYS A 6 -1.60 0.37 -6.45
C LYS A 6 -3.07 0.76 -6.43
N ASN A 7 -3.33 2.01 -6.13
CA ASN A 7 -4.70 2.56 -6.10
C ASN A 7 -5.61 1.79 -5.14
N GLY A 8 -5.03 1.35 -4.00
CA GLY A 8 -5.81 0.69 -2.96
C GLY A 8 -6.51 1.71 -2.07
N ARG A 9 -7.77 1.46 -1.78
CA ARG A 9 -8.49 2.35 -0.88
C ARG A 9 -8.20 1.96 0.56
N VAL A 10 -7.59 2.87 1.30
CA VAL A 10 -7.24 2.66 2.70
C VAL A 10 -8.30 3.36 3.56
N ILE A 11 -8.95 2.60 4.41
CA ILE A 11 -9.96 3.11 5.32
C ILE A 11 -9.53 2.81 6.75
N ASN A 12 -9.38 3.84 7.56
CA ASN A 12 -9.07 3.70 8.97
C ASN A 12 -10.00 4.58 9.79
N PRO A 13 -11.10 4.02 10.33
CA PRO A 13 -12.08 4.82 11.08
C PRO A 13 -11.49 5.51 12.30
N SER A 14 -10.47 4.91 12.94
CA SER A 14 -9.84 5.51 14.13
C SER A 14 -9.16 6.82 13.83
N GLU A 15 -8.70 6.99 12.59
CA GLU A 15 -7.97 8.19 12.16
C GLU A 15 -8.75 9.03 11.16
N ASN A 16 -10.01 8.69 10.90
CA ASN A 16 -10.81 9.31 9.85
C ASN A 16 -10.12 9.24 8.50
N LEU A 17 -9.37 8.17 8.26
CA LEU A 17 -8.62 8.00 7.02
C LEU A 17 -9.47 7.29 5.99
N ASP A 18 -9.64 7.89 4.83
CA ASP A 18 -10.31 7.29 3.69
C ASP A 18 -9.67 7.87 2.43
N LYS A 19 -8.62 7.22 1.96
CA LYS A 19 -7.86 7.68 0.80
C LYS A 19 -7.47 6.53 -0.10
N VAL A 20 -7.32 6.84 -1.36
CA VAL A 20 -6.69 5.92 -2.31
C VAL A 20 -5.19 6.10 -2.20
N MET A 21 -4.49 5.02 -1.85
CA MET A 21 -3.05 5.04 -1.62
C MET A 21 -2.42 3.80 -2.21
N ASP A 22 -1.11 3.88 -2.43
CA ASP A 22 -0.32 2.70 -2.77
C ASP A 22 0.25 2.11 -1.49
N ILE A 23 0.32 0.79 -1.43
CA ILE A 23 0.81 0.06 -0.26
C ILE A 23 1.90 -0.90 -0.70
N PHE A 24 3.06 -0.81 -0.06
CA PHE A 24 4.16 -1.72 -0.30
C PHE A 24 4.28 -2.71 0.85
N VAL A 25 4.18 -3.99 0.52
CA VAL A 25 4.22 -5.08 1.50
C VAL A 25 5.45 -5.94 1.22
N GLU A 26 6.20 -6.26 2.25
CA GLU A 26 7.36 -7.13 2.15
C GLU A 26 7.27 -8.20 3.24
N ASP A 27 7.34 -9.47 2.82
CA ASP A 27 7.28 -10.63 3.72
C ASP A 27 6.10 -10.59 4.69
N GLY A 28 4.95 -10.17 4.19
CA GLY A 28 3.74 -10.08 4.99
C GLY A 28 3.66 -8.86 5.90
N ILE A 29 4.61 -7.94 5.78
CA ILE A 29 4.66 -6.73 6.61
C ILE A 29 4.49 -5.50 5.73
N ILE A 30 3.60 -4.60 6.11
CA ILE A 30 3.43 -3.34 5.39
C ILE A 30 4.64 -2.45 5.68
N LYS A 31 5.42 -2.16 4.64
CA LYS A 31 6.65 -1.37 4.76
C LYS A 31 6.42 0.10 4.45
N GLU A 32 5.49 0.42 3.57
CA GLU A 32 5.26 1.79 3.17
C GLU A 32 3.81 1.99 2.72
N LYS A 33 3.28 3.15 3.04
CA LYS A 33 1.99 3.60 2.54
C LYS A 33 2.18 5.03 2.05
N ALA A 34 1.80 5.29 0.81
CA ALA A 34 1.93 6.63 0.24
C ALA A 34 0.94 6.81 -0.89
N GLU A 35 0.69 8.05 -1.28
CA GLU A 35 -0.23 8.33 -2.37
C GLU A 35 0.29 7.77 -3.71
N SER A 36 1.59 7.67 -3.85
CA SER A 36 2.22 7.10 -5.03
C SER A 36 3.52 6.42 -4.65
N ILE A 37 3.66 5.15 -4.98
CA ILE A 37 4.88 4.38 -4.73
C ILE A 37 5.39 3.86 -6.08
N GLU A 38 6.63 4.19 -6.39
CA GLU A 38 7.29 3.74 -7.62
C GLU A 38 8.41 2.77 -7.31
N LYS A 39 8.08 1.67 -6.65
CA LYS A 39 9.04 0.62 -6.32
C LYS A 39 8.78 -0.63 -7.14
N GLN A 40 9.83 -1.38 -7.38
CA GLN A 40 9.69 -2.69 -7.99
C GLN A 40 9.25 -3.70 -6.94
N ALA A 41 8.30 -4.54 -7.31
CA ALA A 41 7.82 -5.60 -6.43
C ALA A 41 7.64 -6.88 -7.25
N ASP A 42 7.65 -8.02 -6.56
CA ASP A 42 7.44 -9.31 -7.22
C ASP A 42 6.03 -9.38 -7.81
N THR A 43 5.08 -8.77 -7.14
CA THR A 43 3.69 -8.72 -7.58
C THR A 43 3.18 -7.29 -7.48
N VAL A 44 2.50 -6.84 -8.51
CA VAL A 44 1.83 -5.53 -8.53
C VAL A 44 0.35 -5.77 -8.78
N ILE A 45 -0.46 -5.23 -7.90
CA ILE A 45 -1.93 -5.38 -7.99
C ILE A 45 -2.56 -4.05 -8.36
#